data_12e04e4cf5e112891d8a608e5855c846
#
_entry.id   12e04e4cf5e112891d8a608e5855c846
#
_cell.length_a   1.000
_cell.length_b   1.000
_cell.length_c   1.000
_cell.angle_alpha   90.00
_cell.angle_beta   90.00
_cell.angle_gamma   90.00
#
_symmetry.space_group_name_H-M   'P 1'
#
loop_
_entity.id
_entity.type
_entity.pdbx_description
1 polymer ?
#
loop_
_entity_poly.entity_id
_entity_poly.type
_entity_poly.pdbx_seq_one_letter_code
_entity_poly.pdbx_strand_id
1 'polypeptide(L)'
;CKMVKGNVIFDGEIIMLDNNKVSFSKLQKRIHLKNKKTIEFLSKTNPVIFICFDVIYEGKDLINLSLLERKDVLSNYKDNDVFIKSTYVIGDGTKLFNAIKKLDMEGIVAKKINSKYLVNERSDNWLKIKNYKSGDFIILGYINKKESHVISLVLGEYLNKKIVYVGKVILGKKRNLADKILKMKKSKAVVKIKDKDV
;
A
#
# COMPACT_ATOMS: atom_id res chain seq x y z
N CYS A 1 5.45 -11.80 -21.54
CA CYS A 1 4.34 -12.61 -20.99
C CYS A 1 3.81 -13.59 -22.01
N LYS A 2 4.21 -14.89 -21.89
CA LYS A 2 3.73 -15.97 -22.79
C LYS A 2 2.29 -16.45 -22.45
N MET A 3 1.64 -15.87 -21.44
CA MET A 3 0.37 -16.36 -20.90
C MET A 3 -0.87 -15.66 -21.46
N VAL A 4 -0.70 -14.56 -22.12
CA VAL A 4 -1.79 -13.78 -22.73
C VAL A 4 -1.62 -13.79 -24.24
N LYS A 5 -2.62 -14.28 -24.96
CA LYS A 5 -2.67 -14.21 -26.43
C LYS A 5 -3.32 -12.88 -26.81
N GLY A 6 -2.60 -12.07 -27.59
CA GLY A 6 -3.08 -10.78 -28.08
C GLY A 6 -2.59 -9.59 -27.24
N ASN A 7 -3.09 -8.40 -27.61
CA ASN A 7 -2.74 -7.14 -26.96
C ASN A 7 -3.73 -6.86 -25.83
N VAL A 8 -3.27 -6.88 -24.59
CA VAL A 8 -4.09 -6.62 -23.37
C VAL A 8 -3.36 -5.66 -22.46
N ILE A 9 -4.11 -4.76 -21.83
CA ILE A 9 -3.61 -3.90 -20.75
C ILE A 9 -4.44 -4.19 -19.50
N PHE A 10 -3.77 -4.69 -18.47
CA PHE A 10 -4.34 -4.89 -17.15
C PHE A 10 -3.95 -3.77 -16.20
N ASP A 11 -4.83 -3.47 -15.25
CA ASP A 11 -4.52 -2.66 -14.08
C ASP A 11 -4.50 -3.54 -12.82
N GLY A 12 -3.49 -3.32 -11.98
CA GLY A 12 -3.24 -4.19 -10.84
C GLY A 12 -2.11 -3.69 -9.95
N GLU A 13 -1.79 -4.48 -8.96
CA GLU A 13 -0.71 -4.22 -8.02
C GLU A 13 0.28 -5.37 -8.00
N ILE A 14 1.57 -5.03 -8.01
CA ILE A 14 2.65 -6.02 -7.85
C ILE A 14 2.93 -6.18 -6.37
N ILE A 15 2.88 -7.42 -5.89
CA ILE A 15 3.20 -7.76 -4.50
C ILE A 15 4.32 -8.79 -4.42
N MET A 16 4.94 -8.88 -3.25
CA MET A 16 5.79 -10.00 -2.84
C MET A 16 5.31 -10.56 -1.52
N LEU A 17 5.44 -11.86 -1.34
CA LEU A 17 5.14 -12.54 -0.09
C LEU A 17 6.40 -12.81 0.73
N ASP A 18 6.25 -12.72 2.04
CA ASP A 18 7.21 -13.15 3.05
C ASP A 18 6.45 -13.95 4.10
N ASN A 19 6.75 -15.24 4.22
CA ASN A 19 6.01 -16.14 5.10
C ASN A 19 4.48 -16.01 4.93
N ASN A 20 4.02 -16.03 3.67
CA ASN A 20 2.62 -15.89 3.26
C ASN A 20 1.95 -14.54 3.62
N LYS A 21 2.74 -13.53 3.96
CA LYS A 21 2.26 -12.15 4.18
C LYS A 21 2.83 -11.21 3.13
N VAL A 22 2.04 -10.23 2.71
CA VAL A 22 2.51 -9.20 1.79
C VAL A 22 3.64 -8.39 2.43
N SER A 23 4.77 -8.28 1.74
CA SER A 23 5.96 -7.57 2.21
C SER A 23 6.40 -6.47 1.25
N PHE A 24 6.06 -5.24 1.58
CA PHE A 24 6.50 -4.07 0.84
C PHE A 24 8.03 -3.90 0.84
N SER A 25 8.69 -4.20 1.96
CA SER A 25 10.15 -4.07 2.07
C SER A 25 10.91 -5.03 1.15
N LYS A 26 10.40 -6.25 0.96
CA LYS A 26 10.96 -7.20 -0.02
C LYS A 26 10.75 -6.73 -1.45
N LEU A 27 9.53 -6.25 -1.75
CA LEU A 27 9.22 -5.70 -3.06
C LEU A 27 10.12 -4.50 -3.39
N GLN A 28 10.30 -3.57 -2.45
CA GLN A 28 11.14 -2.38 -2.64
C GLN A 28 12.59 -2.75 -2.96
N LYS A 29 13.17 -3.72 -2.24
CA LYS A 29 14.52 -4.24 -2.55
C LYS A 29 14.58 -4.84 -3.95
N ARG A 30 13.51 -5.47 -4.42
CA ARG A 30 13.41 -6.09 -5.73
C ARG A 30 13.37 -5.07 -6.86
N ILE A 31 12.61 -3.98 -6.70
CA ILE A 31 12.45 -2.91 -7.70
C ILE A 31 13.79 -2.21 -8.00
N HIS A 32 14.68 -2.09 -7.02
CA HIS A 32 15.95 -1.40 -7.19
C HIS A 32 17.08 -2.28 -7.77
N LEU A 33 16.82 -3.54 -8.08
CA LEU A 33 17.83 -4.43 -8.67
C LEU A 33 18.13 -4.04 -10.11
N LYS A 34 19.44 -3.95 -10.44
CA LYS A 34 19.94 -3.64 -11.79
C LYS A 34 20.66 -4.81 -12.45
N ASN A 35 21.15 -5.76 -11.66
CA ASN A 35 21.90 -6.90 -12.18
C ASN A 35 20.98 -7.92 -12.82
N LYS A 36 21.11 -8.13 -14.16
CA LYS A 36 20.26 -9.04 -14.93
C LYS A 36 20.26 -10.47 -14.42
N LYS A 37 21.42 -11.03 -14.06
CA LYS A 37 21.54 -12.41 -13.56
C LYS A 37 20.79 -12.58 -12.23
N THR A 38 20.92 -11.60 -11.32
CA THR A 38 20.19 -11.58 -10.06
C THR A 38 18.68 -11.47 -10.28
N ILE A 39 18.24 -10.60 -11.20
CA ILE A 39 16.82 -10.44 -11.55
C ILE A 39 16.27 -11.76 -12.10
N GLU A 40 16.99 -12.40 -13.02
CA GLU A 40 16.59 -13.66 -13.64
C GLU A 40 16.51 -14.81 -12.63
N PHE A 41 17.52 -14.95 -11.76
CA PHE A 41 17.52 -15.91 -10.66
C PHE A 41 16.33 -15.72 -9.73
N LEU A 42 16.11 -14.50 -9.26
CA LEU A 42 15.02 -14.18 -8.35
C LEU A 42 13.64 -14.27 -9.01
N SER A 43 13.54 -14.11 -10.33
CA SER A 43 12.26 -14.30 -11.03
C SER A 43 11.77 -15.77 -10.99
N LYS A 44 12.69 -16.71 -10.81
CA LYS A 44 12.39 -18.13 -10.69
C LYS A 44 12.25 -18.60 -9.23
N THR A 45 13.10 -18.08 -8.35
CA THR A 45 13.16 -18.55 -6.94
C THR A 45 12.26 -17.79 -5.98
N ASN A 46 11.99 -16.53 -6.27
CA ASN A 46 11.11 -15.68 -5.46
C ASN A 46 10.37 -14.67 -6.37
N PRO A 47 9.42 -15.13 -7.18
CA PRO A 47 8.71 -14.28 -8.13
C PRO A 47 7.87 -13.22 -7.43
N VAL A 48 7.60 -12.13 -8.14
CA VAL A 48 6.55 -11.17 -7.78
C VAL A 48 5.21 -11.72 -8.26
N ILE A 49 4.14 -11.34 -7.59
CA ILE A 49 2.77 -11.67 -7.97
C ILE A 49 2.07 -10.39 -8.42
N PHE A 50 1.40 -10.43 -9.56
CA PHE A 50 0.56 -9.35 -10.04
C PHE A 50 -0.90 -9.64 -9.66
N ILE A 51 -1.44 -8.82 -8.76
CA ILE A 51 -2.86 -8.87 -8.36
C ILE A 51 -3.63 -7.97 -9.30
N CYS A 52 -4.29 -8.58 -10.28
CA CYS A 52 -5.06 -7.88 -11.30
C CYS A 52 -6.44 -7.52 -10.79
N PHE A 53 -6.84 -6.25 -10.86
CA PHE A 53 -8.16 -5.81 -10.46
C PHE A 53 -8.97 -5.12 -11.56
N ASP A 54 -8.38 -4.85 -12.74
CA ASP A 54 -9.11 -4.31 -13.88
C ASP A 54 -8.43 -4.68 -15.20
N VAL A 55 -9.17 -4.57 -16.32
CA VAL A 55 -8.67 -4.69 -17.68
C VAL A 55 -9.19 -3.49 -18.48
N ILE A 56 -8.28 -2.76 -19.11
CA ILE A 56 -8.61 -1.49 -19.77
C ILE A 56 -8.49 -1.55 -21.29
N TYR A 57 -7.84 -2.58 -21.80
CA TYR A 57 -7.70 -2.83 -23.25
C TYR A 57 -7.62 -4.34 -23.52
N GLU A 58 -8.33 -4.81 -24.54
CA GLU A 58 -8.26 -6.18 -25.06
C GLU A 58 -8.55 -6.16 -26.58
N GLY A 59 -7.51 -5.91 -27.38
CA GLY A 59 -7.66 -5.70 -28.82
C GLY A 59 -8.50 -4.47 -29.21
N LYS A 60 -9.24 -3.92 -28.26
CA LYS A 60 -10.02 -2.67 -28.34
C LYS A 60 -10.00 -1.99 -26.99
N ASP A 61 -10.33 -0.72 -26.97
CA ASP A 61 -10.43 0.09 -25.75
C ASP A 61 -11.66 -0.32 -24.91
N LEU A 62 -11.45 -0.53 -23.60
CA LEU A 62 -12.49 -0.93 -22.64
C LEU A 62 -12.78 0.14 -21.59
N ILE A 63 -12.06 1.28 -21.59
CA ILE A 63 -12.20 2.32 -20.56
C ILE A 63 -13.62 2.89 -20.46
N ASN A 64 -14.36 2.91 -21.56
CA ASN A 64 -15.74 3.39 -21.62
C ASN A 64 -16.78 2.38 -21.13
N LEU A 65 -16.43 1.13 -20.96
CA LEU A 65 -17.30 0.12 -20.37
C LEU A 65 -17.46 0.37 -18.87
N SER A 66 -18.56 -0.10 -18.30
CA SER A 66 -18.74 -0.14 -16.85
C SER A 66 -17.71 -1.05 -16.17
N LEU A 67 -17.45 -0.84 -14.89
CA LEU A 67 -16.56 -1.71 -14.11
C LEU A 67 -17.02 -3.18 -14.18
N LEU A 68 -18.33 -3.42 -14.13
CA LEU A 68 -18.87 -4.78 -14.14
C LEU A 68 -18.60 -5.48 -15.48
N GLU A 69 -18.77 -4.79 -16.62
CA GLU A 69 -18.43 -5.32 -17.94
C GLU A 69 -16.93 -5.62 -18.07
N ARG A 70 -16.06 -4.72 -17.55
CA ARG A 70 -14.62 -4.98 -17.54
C ARG A 70 -14.24 -6.15 -16.64
N LYS A 71 -14.96 -6.35 -15.51
CA LYS A 71 -14.78 -7.53 -14.64
C LYS A 71 -15.19 -8.82 -15.35
N ASP A 72 -16.22 -8.78 -16.17
CA ASP A 72 -16.63 -9.93 -16.98
C ASP A 72 -15.55 -10.30 -18.00
N VAL A 73 -15.00 -9.32 -18.73
CA VAL A 73 -13.85 -9.54 -19.60
C VAL A 73 -12.66 -10.11 -18.83
N LEU A 74 -12.32 -9.56 -17.66
CA LEU A 74 -11.23 -10.03 -16.83
C LEU A 74 -11.44 -11.47 -16.34
N SER A 75 -12.69 -11.91 -16.18
CA SER A 75 -13.03 -13.27 -15.73
C SER A 75 -12.54 -14.36 -16.68
N ASN A 76 -12.38 -14.05 -17.98
CA ASN A 76 -11.90 -14.98 -19.00
C ASN A 76 -10.42 -15.35 -18.84
N TYR A 77 -9.66 -14.58 -18.06
CA TYR A 77 -8.25 -14.87 -17.81
C TYR A 77 -8.10 -15.81 -16.62
N LYS A 78 -7.27 -16.85 -16.76
CA LYS A 78 -7.03 -17.83 -15.68
C LYS A 78 -5.95 -17.32 -14.74
N ASP A 79 -6.18 -17.54 -13.45
CA ASP A 79 -5.18 -17.31 -12.41
C ASP A 79 -4.03 -18.31 -12.53
N ASN A 80 -2.85 -17.92 -12.06
CA ASN A 80 -1.65 -18.76 -11.95
C ASN A 80 -0.74 -18.19 -10.86
N ASP A 81 0.45 -18.78 -10.67
CA ASP A 81 1.37 -18.44 -9.57
C ASP A 81 1.85 -16.98 -9.53
N VAL A 82 1.76 -16.27 -10.65
CA VAL A 82 2.26 -14.89 -10.76
C VAL A 82 1.23 -13.87 -11.26
N PHE A 83 0.04 -14.35 -11.63
CA PHE A 83 -1.09 -13.53 -12.04
C PHE A 83 -2.34 -14.02 -11.33
N ILE A 84 -2.90 -13.19 -10.46
CA ILE A 84 -4.07 -13.54 -9.65
C ILE A 84 -5.09 -12.41 -9.79
N LYS A 85 -6.34 -12.75 -10.10
CA LYS A 85 -7.43 -11.79 -10.09
C LYS A 85 -7.81 -11.44 -8.64
N SER A 86 -7.95 -10.16 -8.37
CA SER A 86 -8.40 -9.69 -7.07
C SER A 86 -9.84 -10.16 -6.81
N THR A 87 -10.07 -10.76 -5.66
CA THR A 87 -11.43 -11.12 -5.21
C THR A 87 -12.26 -9.87 -4.97
N TYR A 88 -13.54 -9.92 -5.30
CA TYR A 88 -14.49 -8.85 -5.03
C TYR A 88 -15.86 -9.40 -4.62
N VAL A 89 -16.66 -8.57 -3.98
CA VAL A 89 -18.06 -8.84 -3.64
C VAL A 89 -18.93 -7.69 -4.16
N ILE A 90 -20.15 -7.99 -4.57
CA ILE A 90 -21.12 -6.98 -5.01
C ILE A 90 -22.13 -6.77 -3.87
N GLY A 91 -22.37 -5.50 -3.53
CA GLY A 91 -23.40 -5.08 -2.56
C GLY A 91 -22.91 -5.02 -1.11
N ASP A 92 -22.41 -6.12 -0.54
CA ASP A 92 -22.11 -6.19 0.89
C ASP A 92 -20.64 -5.92 1.23
N GLY A 93 -20.20 -4.70 0.97
CA GLY A 93 -18.84 -4.23 1.30
C GLY A 93 -18.54 -4.25 2.81
N THR A 94 -19.57 -4.09 3.65
CA THR A 94 -19.42 -4.11 5.12
C THR A 94 -19.00 -5.48 5.62
N LYS A 95 -19.60 -6.56 5.11
CA LYS A 95 -19.19 -7.92 5.47
C LYS A 95 -17.76 -8.22 5.02
N LEU A 96 -17.40 -7.81 3.80
CA LEU A 96 -16.03 -7.95 3.32
C LEU A 96 -15.06 -7.18 4.22
N PHE A 97 -15.36 -5.92 4.54
CA PHE A 97 -14.51 -5.11 5.41
C PHE A 97 -14.31 -5.74 6.80
N ASN A 98 -15.38 -6.27 7.40
CA ASN A 98 -15.29 -6.96 8.68
C ASN A 98 -14.44 -8.26 8.60
N ALA A 99 -14.52 -8.99 7.48
CA ALA A 99 -13.68 -10.17 7.27
C ALA A 99 -12.20 -9.79 7.15
N ILE A 100 -11.85 -8.77 6.36
CA ILE A 100 -10.45 -8.34 6.19
C ILE A 100 -9.86 -7.72 7.45
N LYS A 101 -10.69 -7.11 8.32
CA LYS A 101 -10.24 -6.65 9.65
C LYS A 101 -9.78 -7.82 10.54
N LYS A 102 -10.51 -8.93 10.53
CA LYS A 102 -10.13 -10.14 11.29
C LYS A 102 -8.82 -10.75 10.78
N LEU A 103 -8.54 -10.60 9.48
CA LEU A 103 -7.31 -11.06 8.82
C LEU A 103 -6.16 -10.04 8.93
N ASP A 104 -6.37 -8.93 9.64
CA ASP A 104 -5.39 -7.86 9.80
C ASP A 104 -4.86 -7.28 8.47
N MET A 105 -5.71 -7.23 7.45
CA MET A 105 -5.36 -6.66 6.14
C MET A 105 -5.52 -5.12 6.14
N GLU A 106 -4.87 -4.45 5.19
CA GLU A 106 -4.81 -2.97 5.10
C GLU A 106 -6.17 -2.30 4.90
N GLY A 107 -7.08 -2.92 4.16
CA GLY A 107 -8.39 -2.35 3.83
C GLY A 107 -8.98 -2.91 2.55
N ILE A 108 -10.00 -2.23 2.05
CA ILE A 108 -10.67 -2.55 0.77
C ILE A 108 -10.74 -1.30 -0.11
N VAL A 109 -11.02 -1.52 -1.40
CA VAL A 109 -11.39 -0.46 -2.32
C VAL A 109 -12.84 -0.67 -2.76
N ALA A 110 -13.72 0.24 -2.36
CA ALA A 110 -15.11 0.28 -2.86
C ALA A 110 -15.12 0.96 -4.23
N LYS A 111 -15.77 0.33 -5.20
CA LYS A 111 -15.82 0.82 -6.58
C LYS A 111 -17.26 0.86 -7.07
N LYS A 112 -17.66 1.93 -7.76
CA LYS A 112 -18.98 2.02 -8.39
C LYS A 112 -19.06 1.05 -9.57
N ILE A 113 -20.02 0.12 -9.55
CA ILE A 113 -20.14 -0.95 -10.57
C ILE A 113 -20.38 -0.44 -11.99
N ASN A 114 -21.08 0.70 -12.14
CA ASN A 114 -21.37 1.31 -13.42
C ASN A 114 -20.35 2.36 -13.85
N SER A 115 -19.21 2.49 -13.14
CA SER A 115 -18.22 3.50 -13.45
C SER A 115 -17.33 3.11 -14.64
N LYS A 116 -17.07 4.08 -15.49
CA LYS A 116 -16.01 4.03 -16.49
C LYS A 116 -14.64 4.05 -15.81
N TYR A 117 -13.60 3.64 -16.54
CA TYR A 117 -12.22 3.78 -16.08
C TYR A 117 -11.71 5.19 -16.41
N LEU A 118 -11.33 5.95 -15.38
CA LEU A 118 -10.81 7.31 -15.53
C LEU A 118 -9.28 7.28 -15.46
N VAL A 119 -8.64 7.57 -16.60
CA VAL A 119 -7.17 7.55 -16.70
C VAL A 119 -6.58 8.79 -16.06
N ASN A 120 -5.64 8.61 -15.12
CA ASN A 120 -4.94 9.69 -14.40
C ASN A 120 -5.85 10.66 -13.63
N GLU A 121 -7.09 10.30 -13.36
CA GLU A 121 -8.03 11.10 -12.60
C GLU A 121 -8.29 10.53 -11.21
N ARG A 122 -8.48 11.44 -10.24
CA ARG A 122 -9.02 11.08 -8.91
C ARG A 122 -10.51 11.33 -8.92
N SER A 123 -11.29 10.32 -8.58
CA SER A 123 -12.75 10.44 -8.52
C SER A 123 -13.31 9.65 -7.34
N ASP A 124 -14.56 9.93 -7.00
CA ASP A 124 -15.33 9.17 -6.00
C ASP A 124 -15.84 7.83 -6.52
N ASN A 125 -15.44 7.42 -7.73
CA ASN A 125 -15.77 6.12 -8.27
C ASN A 125 -15.02 4.98 -7.56
N TRP A 126 -13.83 5.27 -7.02
CA TRP A 126 -12.99 4.33 -6.28
C TRP A 126 -12.60 4.92 -4.94
N LEU A 127 -13.10 4.36 -3.85
CA LEU A 127 -12.87 4.82 -2.49
C LEU A 127 -12.03 3.81 -1.72
N LYS A 128 -10.85 4.23 -1.25
CA LYS A 128 -10.03 3.41 -0.34
C LYS A 128 -10.59 3.49 1.08
N ILE A 129 -10.99 2.34 1.61
CA ILE A 129 -11.49 2.19 2.98
C ILE A 129 -10.44 1.41 3.75
N LYS A 130 -9.64 2.12 4.55
CA LYS A 130 -8.51 1.54 5.27
C LYS A 130 -8.91 1.00 6.63
N ASN A 131 -8.31 -0.12 7.01
CA ASN A 131 -8.37 -0.67 8.35
C ASN A 131 -7.33 0.03 9.23
N TYR A 132 -7.67 1.23 9.71
CA TYR A 132 -6.78 1.97 10.58
C TYR A 132 -6.67 1.32 11.95
N LYS A 133 -5.44 1.17 12.41
CA LYS A 133 -5.13 0.95 13.82
C LYS A 133 -4.77 2.28 14.45
N SER A 134 -5.27 2.51 15.65
CA SER A 134 -4.91 3.65 16.48
C SER A 134 -4.17 3.16 17.71
N GLY A 135 -3.29 3.98 18.23
CA GLY A 135 -2.58 3.72 19.47
C GLY A 135 -2.10 5.03 20.07
N ASP A 136 -1.81 4.99 21.36
CA ASP A 136 -1.23 6.10 22.08
C ASP A 136 0.29 5.95 22.08
N PHE A 137 0.98 7.01 21.69
CA PHE A 137 2.43 7.00 21.55
C PHE A 137 3.06 8.16 22.33
N ILE A 138 4.24 7.92 22.87
CA ILE A 138 5.07 8.94 23.50
C ILE A 138 5.85 9.65 22.40
N ILE A 139 5.86 10.99 22.43
CA ILE A 139 6.71 11.77 21.55
C ILE A 139 8.11 11.79 22.17
N LEU A 140 9.05 11.04 21.59
CA LEU A 140 10.45 10.98 22.03
C LEU A 140 11.26 12.18 21.51
N GLY A 141 10.82 12.78 20.42
CA GLY A 141 11.49 13.91 19.81
C GLY A 141 10.87 14.25 18.45
N TYR A 142 11.55 15.13 17.73
CA TYR A 142 11.15 15.50 16.38
C TYR A 142 12.36 15.74 15.49
N ILE A 143 12.17 15.52 14.19
CA ILE A 143 13.14 15.86 13.14
C ILE A 143 12.55 17.03 12.35
N ASN A 144 13.28 18.13 12.32
CA ASN A 144 12.89 19.32 11.54
C ASN A 144 13.83 19.45 10.33
N LYS A 145 13.30 19.11 9.14
CA LYS A 145 14.01 19.35 7.88
C LYS A 145 13.72 20.77 7.42
N LYS A 146 14.56 21.73 7.82
CA LYS A 146 14.38 23.18 7.55
C LYS A 146 14.12 23.48 6.07
N GLU A 147 14.82 22.79 5.16
CA GLU A 147 14.71 23.00 3.71
C GLU A 147 13.34 22.58 3.11
N SER A 148 12.67 21.62 3.72
CA SER A 148 11.41 21.08 3.20
C SER A 148 10.19 21.44 4.05
N HIS A 149 10.36 22.20 5.13
CA HIS A 149 9.31 22.52 6.13
C HIS A 149 8.58 21.26 6.67
N VAL A 150 9.25 20.12 6.63
CA VAL A 150 8.69 18.84 7.08
C VAL A 150 9.12 18.57 8.51
N ILE A 151 8.15 18.35 9.38
CA ILE A 151 8.37 17.90 10.75
C ILE A 151 7.94 16.46 10.86
N SER A 152 8.84 15.60 11.35
CA SER A 152 8.53 14.23 11.69
C SER A 152 8.62 14.05 13.19
N LEU A 153 7.61 13.43 13.80
CA LEU A 153 7.67 13.01 15.19
C LEU A 153 8.36 11.66 15.29
N VAL A 154 9.22 11.55 16.28
CA VAL A 154 9.83 10.28 16.70
C VAL A 154 8.99 9.72 17.82
N LEU A 155 8.47 8.51 17.62
CA LEU A 155 7.48 7.90 18.51
C LEU A 155 8.07 6.74 19.30
N GLY A 156 7.59 6.60 20.51
CA GLY A 156 7.87 5.48 21.39
C GLY A 156 6.63 4.96 22.08
N GLU A 157 6.74 3.79 22.67
CA GLU A 157 5.73 3.19 23.53
C GLU A 157 6.36 2.55 24.77
N TYR A 158 5.55 2.28 25.77
CA TYR A 158 5.99 1.49 26.93
C TYR A 158 5.91 0.01 26.62
N LEU A 159 7.07 -0.67 26.67
CA LEU A 159 7.16 -2.13 26.62
C LEU A 159 7.83 -2.60 27.92
N ASN A 160 7.12 -3.37 28.74
CA ASN A 160 7.63 -3.87 30.03
C ASN A 160 8.24 -2.76 30.91
N LYS A 161 7.52 -1.66 31.11
CA LYS A 161 7.95 -0.48 31.88
C LYS A 161 9.16 0.28 31.31
N LYS A 162 9.63 -0.06 30.11
CA LYS A 162 10.71 0.66 29.40
C LYS A 162 10.13 1.34 28.17
N ILE A 163 10.62 2.53 27.88
CA ILE A 163 10.26 3.22 26.66
C ILE A 163 11.12 2.65 25.51
N VAL A 164 10.46 2.23 24.43
CA VAL A 164 11.10 1.73 23.22
C VAL A 164 10.71 2.59 22.02
N TYR A 165 11.62 2.76 21.08
CA TYR A 165 11.34 3.44 19.82
C TYR A 165 10.48 2.54 18.93
N VAL A 166 9.41 3.09 18.32
CA VAL A 166 8.48 2.35 17.46
C VAL A 166 8.41 2.89 16.03
N GLY A 167 8.85 4.11 15.79
CA GLY A 167 8.85 4.65 14.43
C GLY A 167 8.77 6.16 14.34
N LYS A 168 8.57 6.66 13.12
CA LYS A 168 8.43 8.08 12.81
C LYS A 168 7.13 8.34 12.07
N VAL A 169 6.49 9.49 12.32
CA VAL A 169 5.32 9.95 11.59
C VAL A 169 5.53 11.39 11.10
N ILE A 170 5.20 11.63 9.85
CA ILE A 170 5.24 12.97 9.25
C ILE A 170 3.94 13.70 9.60
N LEU A 171 4.04 14.89 10.18
CA LEU A 171 2.88 15.70 10.55
C LEU A 171 2.12 16.29 9.35
N GLY A 172 2.71 16.30 8.18
CA GLY A 172 2.12 16.85 6.97
C GLY A 172 1.73 18.33 7.11
N LYS A 173 0.51 18.68 6.66
CA LYS A 173 0.00 20.07 6.68
C LYS A 173 -0.54 20.53 8.04
N LYS A 174 -0.40 19.74 9.12
CA LYS A 174 -0.89 20.12 10.47
C LYS A 174 0.04 21.12 11.16
N ARG A 175 0.16 22.32 10.61
CA ARG A 175 1.05 23.38 11.11
C ARG A 175 0.83 23.70 12.60
N ASN A 176 -0.43 23.81 13.05
CA ASN A 176 -0.73 24.14 14.45
C ASN A 176 -0.15 23.14 15.45
N LEU A 177 -0.11 21.84 15.10
CA LEU A 177 0.50 20.81 15.94
C LEU A 177 2.03 20.88 15.89
N ALA A 178 2.59 21.14 14.72
CA ALA A 178 4.02 21.34 14.53
C ALA A 178 4.54 22.52 15.37
N ASP A 179 3.86 23.67 15.34
CA ASP A 179 4.21 24.86 16.12
C ASP A 179 4.15 24.62 17.63
N LYS A 180 3.14 23.89 18.09
CA LYS A 180 3.05 23.46 19.50
C LYS A 180 4.26 22.62 19.92
N ILE A 181 4.63 21.66 19.11
CA ILE A 181 5.75 20.74 19.41
C ILE A 181 7.08 21.48 19.39
N LEU A 182 7.30 22.39 18.44
CA LEU A 182 8.53 23.18 18.38
C LEU A 182 8.72 24.10 19.60
N LYS A 183 7.63 24.53 20.23
CA LYS A 183 7.63 25.35 21.47
C LYS A 183 7.77 24.53 22.75
N MET A 184 7.67 23.19 22.70
CA MET A 184 7.80 22.35 23.90
C MET A 184 9.24 22.38 24.44
N LYS A 185 9.34 22.36 25.79
CA LYS A 185 10.62 22.29 26.47
C LYS A 185 11.33 20.99 26.13
N LYS A 186 12.57 21.08 25.67
CA LYS A 186 13.42 19.92 25.38
C LYS A 186 13.98 19.34 26.67
N SER A 187 14.03 18.01 26.76
CA SER A 187 14.68 17.25 27.83
C SER A 187 15.83 16.39 27.26
N LYS A 188 16.59 15.74 28.14
CA LYS A 188 17.60 14.76 27.71
C LYS A 188 16.90 13.58 27.05
N ALA A 189 17.56 12.99 26.01
CA ALA A 189 17.06 11.81 25.34
C ALA A 189 16.94 10.62 26.32
N VAL A 190 15.78 10.01 26.36
CA VAL A 190 15.48 8.86 27.24
C VAL A 190 15.71 7.52 26.54
N VAL A 191 15.88 7.52 25.23
CA VAL A 191 16.10 6.33 24.40
C VAL A 191 17.21 6.62 23.37
N LYS A 192 18.16 5.68 23.23
CA LYS A 192 19.13 5.72 22.11
C LYS A 192 18.48 5.10 20.87
N ILE A 193 18.34 5.88 19.83
CA ILE A 193 17.77 5.44 18.56
C ILE A 193 18.93 5.10 17.63
N LYS A 194 18.95 3.85 17.11
CA LYS A 194 19.98 3.38 16.17
C LYS A 194 19.57 3.57 14.69
N ASP A 195 18.44 4.21 14.45
CA ASP A 195 17.97 4.48 13.09
C ASP A 195 18.84 5.57 12.45
N LYS A 196 19.44 5.27 11.29
CA LYS A 196 20.32 6.21 10.56
C LYS A 196 19.60 7.47 10.06
N ASP A 197 18.28 7.46 10.10
CA ASP A 197 17.43 8.56 9.62
C ASP A 197 16.87 9.44 10.75
N VAL A 198 17.36 9.29 11.99
CA VAL A 198 16.92 10.10 13.15
C VAL A 198 18.06 10.93 13.67
#